data_461fe9b975a869d126af4bc6f11bd00f
#
_entry.id   461fe9b975a869d126af4bc6f11bd00f
#
_cell.length_a   1.000
_cell.length_b   1.000
_cell.length_c   1.000
_cell.angle_alpha   90.00
_cell.angle_beta   90.00
_cell.angle_gamma   90.00
#
_symmetry.space_group_name_H-M   'P 1'
#
loop_
_entity.id
_entity.type
_entity.pdbx_description
1 polymer ?
#
loop_
_entity_poly.entity_id
_entity_poly.type
_entity_poly.pdbx_seq_one_letter_code
_entity_poly.pdbx_strand_id
1 'polypeptide(L)'
;MKITAGLGSIDDYPRYVRAGADELFCGYVPFSWSEKYGTVLPLNRREVLNYNVQIGSFSELEILANMVQKYQKPVHLTFNSLYYRPEQYEEIARIIQQCRSIGFESYILADPALLVYLRKEKIDCEVHLSGDLGTVNSAMTEVFAKEYPKRIIFQRKNTISEMRAVIQHITAQKEATRKEWTYPTEFEAFALNELCQFSGAFCNSLHCDEMGYLCRVPYWKKPVSLSESKLEKQEKNRPGENILSLIHI
;
A
#
# COMPACT_ATOMS: atom_id res chain seq x y z
N MET A 1 0.96 -22.54 3.72
CA MET A 1 0.61 -21.41 2.83
C MET A 1 -0.69 -20.82 3.33
N LYS A 2 -0.78 -19.51 3.47
CA LYS A 2 -2.00 -18.81 3.89
C LYS A 2 -2.63 -18.12 2.68
N ILE A 3 -3.94 -17.99 2.71
CA ILE A 3 -4.73 -17.27 1.70
C ILE A 3 -5.23 -15.97 2.32
N THR A 4 -4.81 -14.85 1.73
CA THR A 4 -5.23 -13.51 2.15
C THR A 4 -6.25 -12.97 1.15
N ALA A 5 -7.38 -12.45 1.64
CA ALA A 5 -8.46 -11.92 0.81
C ALA A 5 -8.75 -10.44 1.12
N GLY A 6 -9.03 -9.65 0.08
CA GLY A 6 -9.45 -8.25 0.23
C GLY A 6 -10.91 -8.16 0.67
N LEU A 7 -11.17 -7.37 1.70
CA LEU A 7 -12.49 -7.16 2.30
C LEU A 7 -13.00 -5.76 1.95
N GLY A 8 -14.11 -5.69 1.21
CA GLY A 8 -14.74 -4.41 0.87
C GLY A 8 -15.88 -4.01 1.81
N SER A 9 -16.47 -4.98 2.51
CA SER A 9 -17.54 -4.80 3.48
C SER A 9 -17.38 -5.77 4.64
N ILE A 10 -17.80 -5.34 5.83
CA ILE A 10 -17.79 -6.23 7.01
C ILE A 10 -18.68 -7.46 6.84
N ASP A 11 -19.74 -7.37 6.04
CA ASP A 11 -20.65 -8.48 5.76
C ASP A 11 -20.00 -9.62 4.99
N ASP A 12 -18.94 -9.34 4.23
CA ASP A 12 -18.19 -10.35 3.49
C ASP A 12 -17.21 -11.13 4.37
N TYR A 13 -16.85 -10.62 5.53
CA TYR A 13 -15.89 -11.27 6.41
C TYR A 13 -16.26 -12.73 6.74
N PRO A 14 -17.45 -13.04 7.28
CA PRO A 14 -17.81 -14.42 7.59
C PRO A 14 -17.94 -15.30 6.33
N ARG A 15 -18.24 -14.71 5.17
CA ARG A 15 -18.33 -15.43 3.89
C ARG A 15 -16.94 -15.86 3.43
N TYR A 16 -15.96 -14.97 3.47
CA TYR A 16 -14.59 -15.26 3.05
C TYR A 16 -13.89 -16.23 4.01
N VAL A 17 -14.14 -16.10 5.32
CA VAL A 17 -13.66 -17.07 6.32
C VAL A 17 -14.19 -18.48 6.02
N ARG A 18 -15.51 -18.60 5.76
CA ARG A 18 -16.11 -19.90 5.38
C ARG A 18 -15.60 -20.42 4.03
N ALA A 19 -15.22 -19.55 3.12
CA ALA A 19 -14.64 -19.93 1.83
C ALA A 19 -13.17 -20.36 1.94
N GLY A 20 -12.55 -20.23 3.11
CA GLY A 20 -11.19 -20.70 3.37
C GLY A 20 -10.12 -19.61 3.40
N ALA A 21 -10.49 -18.33 3.50
CA ALA A 21 -9.51 -17.29 3.77
C ALA A 21 -8.87 -17.49 5.15
N ASP A 22 -7.55 -17.40 5.21
CA ASP A 22 -6.78 -17.48 6.45
C ASP A 22 -6.59 -16.12 7.10
N GLU A 23 -6.48 -15.09 6.25
CA GLU A 23 -6.27 -13.69 6.63
C GLU A 23 -7.08 -12.80 5.70
N LEU A 24 -7.39 -11.59 6.14
CA LEU A 24 -8.07 -10.61 5.32
C LEU A 24 -7.36 -9.25 5.43
N PHE A 25 -7.61 -8.37 4.49
CA PHE A 25 -7.17 -6.98 4.59
C PHE A 25 -8.27 -6.03 4.13
N CYS A 26 -8.33 -4.86 4.73
CA CYS A 26 -9.24 -3.80 4.31
C CYS A 26 -8.66 -2.43 4.61
N GLY A 27 -9.17 -1.41 3.94
CA GLY A 27 -8.90 -0.03 4.31
C GLY A 27 -9.91 0.50 5.33
N TYR A 28 -9.45 1.42 6.13
CA TYR A 28 -10.30 2.23 7.01
C TYR A 28 -10.03 3.70 6.72
N VAL A 29 -11.09 4.47 6.49
CA VAL A 29 -11.01 5.91 6.25
C VAL A 29 -12.04 6.60 7.12
N PRO A 30 -11.62 7.20 8.24
CA PRO A 30 -12.54 7.93 9.11
C PRO A 30 -13.18 9.10 8.33
N PHE A 31 -14.43 9.38 8.62
CA PHE A 31 -15.13 10.52 8.03
C PHE A 31 -14.38 11.85 8.24
N SER A 32 -13.76 12.04 9.40
CA SER A 32 -12.95 13.22 9.70
C SER A 32 -11.75 13.39 8.77
N TRP A 33 -11.17 12.29 8.29
CA TRP A 33 -10.12 12.36 7.28
C TRP A 33 -10.66 12.86 5.94
N SER A 34 -11.76 12.27 5.48
CA SER A 34 -12.39 12.64 4.21
C SER A 34 -12.90 14.09 4.23
N GLU A 35 -13.44 14.55 5.36
CA GLU A 35 -13.86 15.93 5.55
C GLU A 35 -12.68 16.92 5.47
N LYS A 36 -11.55 16.56 6.06
CA LYS A 36 -10.37 17.44 6.14
C LYS A 36 -9.53 17.45 4.87
N TYR A 37 -9.35 16.31 4.24
CA TYR A 37 -8.40 16.13 3.13
C TYR A 37 -9.07 15.84 1.79
N GLY A 38 -10.34 15.50 1.79
CA GLY A 38 -11.10 15.12 0.60
C GLY A 38 -10.45 13.94 -0.12
N THR A 39 -10.62 13.90 -1.44
CA THR A 39 -10.04 12.87 -2.30
C THR A 39 -8.64 13.23 -2.81
N VAL A 40 -8.16 14.43 -2.51
CA VAL A 40 -6.87 14.94 -3.02
C VAL A 40 -5.69 14.35 -2.26
N LEU A 41 -5.87 14.09 -0.97
CA LEU A 41 -4.86 13.51 -0.10
C LEU A 41 -5.42 12.22 0.54
N PRO A 42 -5.56 11.15 -0.25
CA PRO A 42 -6.22 9.92 0.18
C PRO A 42 -5.40 9.19 1.25
N LEU A 43 -6.09 8.61 2.23
CA LEU A 43 -5.47 7.73 3.22
C LEU A 43 -5.08 6.40 2.59
N ASN A 44 -5.87 5.93 1.64
CA ASN A 44 -5.66 4.69 0.90
C ASN A 44 -5.78 4.91 -0.61
N ARG A 45 -5.10 4.11 -1.41
CA ARG A 45 -5.04 4.26 -2.87
C ARG A 45 -6.38 4.04 -3.60
N ARG A 46 -7.32 3.31 -3.00
CA ARG A 46 -8.64 3.01 -3.59
C ARG A 46 -9.77 3.86 -3.03
N GLU A 47 -9.46 4.94 -2.39
CA GLU A 47 -10.41 5.71 -1.60
C GLU A 47 -11.37 6.57 -2.40
N VAL A 48 -11.00 6.91 -3.63
CA VAL A 48 -11.38 8.18 -4.24
C VAL A 48 -12.86 8.34 -4.54
N LEU A 49 -13.61 7.31 -4.83
CA LEU A 49 -15.03 7.46 -5.22
C LEU A 49 -15.94 6.28 -4.82
N ASN A 50 -15.45 5.26 -4.13
CA ASN A 50 -16.27 4.08 -3.88
C ASN A 50 -16.41 3.80 -2.39
N TYR A 51 -17.59 4.08 -1.85
CA TYR A 51 -17.96 3.84 -0.46
C TYR A 51 -17.92 2.36 -0.03
N ASN A 52 -17.92 1.43 -0.99
CA ASN A 52 -17.93 0.00 -0.73
C ASN A 52 -16.53 -0.63 -0.73
N VAL A 53 -15.47 0.17 -0.76
CA VAL A 53 -14.08 -0.33 -0.83
C VAL A 53 -13.35 -0.15 0.49
N GLN A 54 -13.86 0.76 1.34
CA GLN A 54 -13.25 1.14 2.61
C GLN A 54 -14.28 1.05 3.72
N ILE A 55 -13.82 0.71 4.91
CA ILE A 55 -14.64 0.83 6.11
C ILE A 55 -14.63 2.31 6.53
N GLY A 56 -15.80 2.91 6.65
CA GLY A 56 -15.95 4.35 6.88
C GLY A 56 -16.18 4.75 8.32
N SER A 57 -16.73 3.85 9.15
CA SER A 57 -17.06 4.16 10.53
C SER A 57 -16.25 3.33 11.52
N PHE A 58 -15.96 3.93 12.67
CA PHE A 58 -15.27 3.23 13.75
C PHE A 58 -16.14 2.11 14.33
N SER A 59 -17.46 2.31 14.38
CA SER A 59 -18.41 1.28 14.81
C SER A 59 -18.40 0.03 13.93
N GLU A 60 -18.22 0.18 12.62
CA GLU A 60 -18.02 -0.99 11.75
C GLU A 60 -16.71 -1.73 12.06
N LEU A 61 -15.63 -1.00 12.38
CA LEU A 61 -14.39 -1.63 12.84
C LEU A 61 -14.58 -2.38 14.15
N GLU A 62 -15.34 -1.84 15.12
CA GLU A 62 -15.64 -2.54 16.37
C GLU A 62 -16.44 -3.83 16.12
N ILE A 63 -17.39 -3.81 15.20
CA ILE A 63 -18.11 -5.02 14.78
C ILE A 63 -17.14 -6.02 14.13
N LEU A 64 -16.28 -5.54 13.23
CA LEU A 64 -15.28 -6.39 12.58
C LEU A 64 -14.29 -6.98 13.61
N ALA A 65 -13.84 -6.21 14.58
CA ALA A 65 -12.97 -6.69 15.67
C ALA A 65 -13.63 -7.85 16.45
N ASN A 66 -14.92 -7.73 16.77
CA ASN A 66 -15.67 -8.81 17.40
C ASN A 66 -15.79 -10.05 16.50
N MET A 67 -15.92 -9.87 15.19
CA MET A 67 -15.88 -10.99 14.24
C MET A 67 -14.50 -11.63 14.20
N VAL A 68 -13.42 -10.85 14.18
CA VAL A 68 -12.04 -11.35 14.23
C VAL A 68 -11.83 -12.19 15.50
N GLN A 69 -12.28 -11.68 16.64
CA GLN A 69 -12.19 -12.42 17.90
C GLN A 69 -12.98 -13.74 17.85
N LYS A 70 -14.18 -13.74 17.25
CA LYS A 70 -15.03 -14.92 17.13
C LYS A 70 -14.47 -15.98 16.19
N TYR A 71 -14.00 -15.58 15.02
CA TYR A 71 -13.58 -16.50 13.96
C TYR A 71 -12.07 -16.77 13.95
N GLN A 72 -11.30 -16.01 14.72
CA GLN A 72 -9.83 -16.16 14.85
C GLN A 72 -9.09 -16.04 13.51
N LYS A 73 -9.59 -15.19 12.61
CA LYS A 73 -8.96 -14.86 11.33
C LYS A 73 -8.60 -13.37 11.31
N PRO A 74 -7.30 -13.04 11.28
CA PRO A 74 -6.85 -11.66 11.41
C PRO A 74 -7.24 -10.81 10.20
N VAL A 75 -7.40 -9.52 10.45
CA VAL A 75 -7.60 -8.50 9.43
C VAL A 75 -6.47 -7.48 9.53
N HIS A 76 -5.81 -7.22 8.40
CA HIS A 76 -4.75 -6.22 8.28
C HIS A 76 -5.33 -4.93 7.72
N LEU A 77 -5.15 -3.81 8.42
CA LEU A 77 -5.66 -2.53 7.97
C LEU A 77 -4.66 -1.86 7.01
N THR A 78 -5.16 -1.32 5.91
CA THR A 78 -4.31 -0.66 4.93
C THR A 78 -4.22 0.85 5.18
N PHE A 79 -2.99 1.37 5.11
CA PHE A 79 -2.65 2.77 5.00
C PHE A 79 -1.63 2.87 3.85
N ASN A 80 -2.10 2.70 2.62
CA ASN A 80 -1.27 2.37 1.48
C ASN A 80 -1.22 3.44 0.38
N SER A 81 -1.51 4.70 0.73
CA SER A 81 -1.05 5.80 -0.11
C SER A 81 0.48 5.81 -0.21
N LEU A 82 1.00 6.18 -1.37
CA LEU A 82 2.45 6.08 -1.65
C LEU A 82 3.26 7.14 -0.90
N TYR A 83 2.61 8.20 -0.48
CA TYR A 83 3.18 9.29 0.29
C TYR A 83 2.09 10.00 1.08
N TYR A 84 2.48 10.59 2.20
CA TYR A 84 1.65 11.49 3.00
C TYR A 84 2.41 12.78 3.25
N ARG A 85 1.68 13.84 3.58
CA ARG A 85 2.29 15.09 4.00
C ARG A 85 2.76 14.98 5.45
N PRO A 86 3.81 15.72 5.87
CA PRO A 86 4.34 15.62 7.23
C PRO A 86 3.29 15.79 8.33
N GLU A 87 2.34 16.69 8.14
CA GLU A 87 1.26 16.94 9.10
C GLU A 87 0.24 15.80 9.23
N GLN A 88 0.23 14.86 8.30
CA GLN A 88 -0.68 13.71 8.32
C GLN A 88 -0.14 12.54 9.16
N TYR A 89 1.17 12.46 9.37
CA TYR A 89 1.77 11.32 10.08
C TYR A 89 1.27 11.18 11.51
N GLU A 90 1.16 12.29 12.24
CA GLU A 90 0.63 12.27 13.61
C GLU A 90 -0.83 11.82 13.65
N GLU A 91 -1.64 12.26 12.69
CA GLU A 91 -3.04 11.86 12.59
C GLU A 91 -3.17 10.37 12.25
N ILE A 92 -2.38 9.87 11.31
CA ILE A 92 -2.32 8.44 10.99
C ILE A 92 -1.90 7.62 12.21
N ALA A 93 -0.89 8.05 12.95
CA ALA A 93 -0.46 7.37 14.16
C ALA A 93 -1.58 7.30 15.22
N ARG A 94 -2.35 8.37 15.38
CA ARG A 94 -3.54 8.37 16.27
C ARG A 94 -4.62 7.40 15.79
N ILE A 95 -4.90 7.34 14.49
CA ILE A 95 -5.83 6.38 13.91
C ILE A 95 -5.36 4.95 14.16
N ILE A 96 -4.07 4.66 13.95
CA ILE A 96 -3.47 3.35 14.24
C ILE A 96 -3.65 2.99 15.71
N GLN A 97 -3.36 3.91 16.63
CA GLN A 97 -3.54 3.66 18.07
C GLN A 97 -5.00 3.38 18.44
N GLN A 98 -5.96 4.09 17.84
CA GLN A 98 -7.38 3.82 18.03
C GLN A 98 -7.76 2.42 17.50
N CYS A 99 -7.31 2.05 16.32
CA CYS A 99 -7.55 0.71 15.78
C CYS A 99 -6.92 -0.39 16.66
N ARG A 100 -5.74 -0.15 17.21
CA ARG A 100 -5.09 -1.07 18.14
C ARG A 100 -5.89 -1.26 19.43
N SER A 101 -6.52 -0.21 19.95
CA SER A 101 -7.31 -0.30 21.18
C SER A 101 -8.50 -1.25 21.08
N ILE A 102 -8.91 -1.59 19.86
CA ILE A 102 -9.99 -2.56 19.60
C ILE A 102 -9.49 -3.89 19.01
N GLY A 103 -8.16 -4.10 18.92
CA GLY A 103 -7.56 -5.38 18.60
C GLY A 103 -6.99 -5.54 17.17
N PHE A 104 -6.86 -4.46 16.40
CA PHE A 104 -6.14 -4.53 15.12
C PHE A 104 -4.65 -4.26 15.33
N GLU A 105 -3.82 -5.27 15.11
CA GLU A 105 -2.39 -5.22 15.43
C GLU A 105 -1.50 -4.94 14.20
N SER A 106 -1.96 -5.24 13.01
CA SER A 106 -1.16 -5.24 11.78
C SER A 106 -1.66 -4.30 10.70
N TYR A 107 -0.70 -3.61 10.05
CA TYR A 107 -0.97 -2.52 9.13
C TYR A 107 -0.14 -2.65 7.85
N ILE A 108 -0.79 -2.51 6.70
CA ILE A 108 -0.15 -2.55 5.38
C ILE A 108 0.19 -1.13 4.95
N LEU A 109 1.47 -0.80 4.84
CA LEU A 109 1.97 0.54 4.52
C LEU A 109 2.65 0.57 3.15
N ALA A 110 2.53 1.70 2.44
CA ALA A 110 3.24 1.94 1.18
C ALA A 110 4.13 3.19 1.21
N ASP A 111 3.98 4.07 2.18
CA ASP A 111 4.86 5.23 2.38
C ASP A 111 6.03 4.84 3.29
N PRO A 112 7.28 4.87 2.78
CA PRO A 112 8.46 4.57 3.60
C PRO A 112 8.68 5.59 4.72
N ALA A 113 8.29 6.84 4.51
CA ALA A 113 8.46 7.87 5.53
C ALA A 113 7.49 7.68 6.70
N LEU A 114 6.26 7.19 6.43
CA LEU A 114 5.34 6.78 7.49
C LEU A 114 5.93 5.64 8.32
N LEU A 115 6.53 4.63 7.69
CA LEU A 115 7.18 3.53 8.39
C LEU A 115 8.24 4.05 9.36
N VAL A 116 9.15 4.90 8.87
CA VAL A 116 10.22 5.50 9.70
C VAL A 116 9.62 6.35 10.83
N TYR A 117 8.59 7.13 10.53
CA TYR A 117 7.88 7.94 11.53
C TYR A 117 7.30 7.08 12.66
N LEU A 118 6.58 6.01 12.32
CA LEU A 118 5.98 5.12 13.33
C LEU A 118 7.04 4.49 14.23
N ARG A 119 8.21 4.11 13.69
CA ARG A 119 9.32 3.55 14.47
C ARG A 119 9.97 4.60 15.37
N LYS A 120 10.19 5.81 14.85
CA LYS A 120 10.73 6.95 15.60
C LYS A 120 9.84 7.31 16.78
N GLU A 121 8.55 7.40 16.55
CA GLU A 121 7.55 7.72 17.59
C GLU A 121 7.19 6.50 18.46
N LYS A 122 7.85 5.35 18.25
CA LYS A 122 7.66 4.11 19.03
C LYS A 122 6.19 3.64 19.04
N ILE A 123 5.50 3.84 17.92
CA ILE A 123 4.16 3.29 17.74
C ILE A 123 4.29 1.79 17.56
N ASP A 124 3.88 1.07 18.59
CA ASP A 124 3.94 -0.40 18.58
C ASP A 124 2.86 -0.95 17.64
N CYS A 125 3.26 -1.44 16.48
CA CYS A 125 2.38 -2.06 15.49
C CYS A 125 3.17 -2.99 14.59
N GLU A 126 2.52 -4.06 14.15
CA GLU A 126 3.06 -4.95 13.15
C GLU A 126 2.89 -4.31 11.76
N VAL A 127 3.96 -4.25 10.99
CA VAL A 127 3.94 -3.62 9.67
C VAL A 127 4.16 -4.65 8.58
N HIS A 128 3.28 -4.63 7.58
CA HIS A 128 3.42 -5.30 6.31
C HIS A 128 3.75 -4.27 5.23
N LEU A 129 4.81 -4.49 4.48
CA LEU A 129 5.17 -3.60 3.37
C LEU A 129 4.33 -3.93 2.15
N SER A 130 3.57 -2.95 1.69
CA SER A 130 2.72 -3.08 0.50
C SER A 130 3.56 -3.38 -0.75
N GLY A 131 3.00 -4.19 -1.65
CA GLY A 131 3.55 -4.36 -2.99
C GLY A 131 3.64 -3.06 -3.80
N ASP A 132 2.97 -2.01 -3.34
CA ASP A 132 3.03 -0.68 -3.95
C ASP A 132 4.24 0.15 -3.48
N LEU A 133 4.97 -0.28 -2.45
CA LEU A 133 6.17 0.39 -1.96
C LEU A 133 7.37 0.28 -2.93
N GLY A 134 7.36 -0.69 -3.83
CA GLY A 134 8.47 -0.89 -4.75
C GLY A 134 9.63 -1.72 -4.19
N THR A 135 9.40 -2.58 -3.22
CA THR A 135 10.34 -3.61 -2.76
C THR A 135 10.52 -4.69 -3.82
N VAL A 136 11.20 -4.31 -4.90
CA VAL A 136 11.28 -5.12 -6.12
C VAL A 136 12.46 -6.11 -6.14
N ASN A 137 13.43 -5.94 -5.24
CA ASN A 137 14.63 -6.76 -5.19
C ASN A 137 15.19 -6.87 -3.78
N SER A 138 16.22 -7.71 -3.60
CA SER A 138 16.84 -7.97 -2.30
C SER A 138 17.44 -6.73 -1.66
N ALA A 139 18.08 -5.85 -2.43
CA ALA A 139 18.68 -4.63 -1.88
C ALA A 139 17.63 -3.68 -1.27
N MET A 140 16.50 -3.49 -1.94
CA MET A 140 15.38 -2.72 -1.39
C MET A 140 14.80 -3.37 -0.14
N THR A 141 14.67 -4.69 -0.15
CA THR A 141 14.22 -5.46 1.00
C THR A 141 15.15 -5.27 2.21
N GLU A 142 16.47 -5.28 2.01
CA GLU A 142 17.45 -5.03 3.07
C GLU A 142 17.37 -3.61 3.64
N VAL A 143 17.12 -2.61 2.80
CA VAL A 143 16.94 -1.23 3.27
C VAL A 143 15.79 -1.14 4.25
N PHE A 144 14.65 -1.73 3.90
CA PHE A 144 13.45 -1.69 4.75
C PHE A 144 13.50 -2.68 5.92
N ALA A 145 14.30 -3.74 5.85
CA ALA A 145 14.49 -4.68 6.95
C ALA A 145 14.97 -4.00 8.24
N LYS A 146 15.66 -2.87 8.12
CA LYS A 146 16.12 -2.07 9.26
C LYS A 146 14.97 -1.48 10.10
N GLU A 147 13.80 -1.38 9.52
CA GLU A 147 12.59 -0.86 10.17
C GLU A 147 11.66 -1.98 10.66
N TYR A 148 12.16 -3.21 10.70
CA TYR A 148 11.51 -4.38 11.29
C TYR A 148 10.10 -4.69 10.77
N PRO A 149 9.90 -4.76 9.45
CA PRO A 149 8.62 -5.19 8.93
C PRO A 149 8.42 -6.69 9.18
N LYS A 150 7.19 -7.09 9.45
CA LYS A 150 6.83 -8.50 9.62
C LYS A 150 6.74 -9.21 8.29
N ARG A 151 6.15 -8.54 7.29
CA ARG A 151 5.84 -9.12 5.97
C ARG A 151 6.25 -8.18 4.85
N ILE A 152 6.67 -8.77 3.75
CA ILE A 152 6.83 -8.10 2.46
C ILE A 152 5.84 -8.67 1.48
N ILE A 153 5.01 -7.80 0.90
CA ILE A 153 4.10 -8.13 -0.18
C ILE A 153 4.81 -7.79 -1.48
N PHE A 154 5.05 -8.80 -2.31
CA PHE A 154 5.69 -8.58 -3.60
C PHE A 154 4.79 -7.77 -4.54
N GLN A 155 5.42 -6.91 -5.33
CA GLN A 155 4.67 -6.20 -6.35
C GLN A 155 4.18 -7.15 -7.46
N ARG A 156 3.13 -6.72 -8.15
CA ARG A 156 2.46 -7.52 -9.18
C ARG A 156 3.34 -7.93 -10.36
N LYS A 157 4.44 -7.23 -10.60
CA LYS A 157 5.36 -7.48 -11.72
C LYS A 157 6.51 -8.43 -11.40
N ASN A 158 6.72 -8.75 -10.13
CA ASN A 158 7.76 -9.69 -9.79
C ASN A 158 7.46 -11.07 -10.38
N THR A 159 8.43 -11.60 -11.08
CA THR A 159 8.39 -12.98 -11.55
C THR A 159 8.64 -13.94 -10.39
N ILE A 160 8.24 -15.19 -10.56
CA ILE A 160 8.50 -16.24 -9.56
C ILE A 160 9.99 -16.38 -9.27
N SER A 161 10.83 -16.24 -10.29
CA SER A 161 12.30 -16.33 -10.14
C SER A 161 12.86 -15.17 -9.31
N GLU A 162 12.38 -13.95 -9.52
CA GLU A 162 12.77 -12.78 -8.71
C GLU A 162 12.31 -12.92 -7.26
N MET A 163 11.04 -13.31 -7.04
CA MET A 163 10.52 -13.54 -5.69
C MET A 163 11.35 -14.60 -4.96
N ARG A 164 11.68 -15.71 -5.64
CA ARG A 164 12.54 -16.77 -5.09
C ARG A 164 13.92 -16.25 -4.73
N ALA A 165 14.53 -15.45 -5.60
CA ALA A 165 15.86 -14.88 -5.36
C ALA A 165 15.86 -13.95 -4.12
N VAL A 166 14.83 -13.12 -3.96
CA VAL A 166 14.67 -12.26 -2.77
C VAL A 166 14.52 -13.10 -1.50
N ILE A 167 13.65 -14.10 -1.52
CA ILE A 167 13.41 -14.97 -0.37
C ILE A 167 14.71 -15.70 0.04
N GLN A 168 15.42 -16.27 -0.93
CA GLN A 168 16.69 -16.98 -0.67
C GLN A 168 17.74 -16.04 -0.09
N HIS A 169 17.88 -14.84 -0.65
CA HIS A 169 18.83 -13.85 -0.16
C HIS A 169 18.52 -13.44 1.28
N ILE A 170 17.28 -13.08 1.59
CA ILE A 170 16.87 -12.67 2.93
C ILE A 170 17.04 -13.81 3.94
N THR A 171 16.72 -15.04 3.56
CA THR A 171 16.92 -16.22 4.43
C THR A 171 18.41 -16.39 4.76
N ALA A 172 19.28 -16.30 3.76
CA ALA A 172 20.73 -16.40 3.96
C ALA A 172 21.27 -15.28 4.87
N GLN A 173 20.78 -14.05 4.72
CA GLN A 173 21.15 -12.93 5.58
C GLN A 173 20.70 -13.12 7.03
N LYS A 174 19.51 -13.65 7.26
CA LYS A 174 19.02 -14.01 8.61
C LYS A 174 19.94 -15.02 9.29
N GLU A 175 20.29 -16.08 8.60
CA GLU A 175 21.20 -17.13 9.08
C GLU A 175 22.59 -16.59 9.38
N ALA A 176 23.15 -15.77 8.48
CA ALA A 176 24.48 -15.19 8.61
C ALA A 176 24.58 -14.20 9.79
N THR A 177 23.56 -13.38 9.99
CA THR A 177 23.58 -12.32 11.01
C THR A 177 23.10 -12.77 12.38
N ARG A 178 22.40 -13.90 12.47
CA ARG A 178 21.69 -14.38 13.67
C ARG A 178 20.72 -13.35 14.28
N LYS A 179 20.27 -12.37 13.48
CA LYS A 179 19.34 -11.31 13.87
C LYS A 179 17.96 -11.58 13.27
N GLU A 180 17.30 -12.65 13.73
CA GLU A 180 16.01 -13.08 13.18
C GLU A 180 14.95 -11.99 13.16
N TRP A 181 14.97 -11.13 14.16
CA TRP A 181 14.01 -10.04 14.31
C TRP A 181 14.25 -8.83 13.39
N THR A 182 15.40 -8.78 12.69
CA THR A 182 15.78 -7.66 11.80
C THR A 182 15.18 -7.80 10.39
N TYR A 183 14.83 -9.02 10.00
CA TYR A 183 14.36 -9.30 8.64
C TYR A 183 12.91 -9.74 8.62
N PRO A 184 12.18 -9.48 7.54
CA PRO A 184 10.81 -9.95 7.41
C PRO A 184 10.75 -11.47 7.54
N THR A 185 9.73 -11.95 8.24
CA THR A 185 9.52 -13.38 8.45
C THR A 185 8.52 -13.97 7.48
N GLU A 186 7.75 -13.13 6.82
CA GLU A 186 6.70 -13.54 5.89
C GLU A 186 6.85 -12.85 4.54
N PHE A 187 6.46 -13.57 3.50
CA PHE A 187 6.38 -13.05 2.14
C PHE A 187 5.00 -13.36 1.57
N GLU A 188 4.45 -12.40 0.85
CA GLU A 188 3.13 -12.50 0.23
C GLU A 188 3.24 -12.16 -1.25
N ALA A 189 2.48 -12.87 -2.09
CA ALA A 189 2.40 -12.64 -3.51
C ALA A 189 0.95 -12.67 -3.99
N PHE A 190 0.65 -11.89 -5.02
CA PHE A 190 -0.67 -11.88 -5.63
C PHE A 190 -0.87 -13.16 -6.46
N ALA A 191 -1.89 -13.94 -6.11
CA ALA A 191 -2.31 -15.11 -6.89
C ALA A 191 -3.19 -14.69 -8.08
N LEU A 192 -4.09 -13.72 -7.86
CA LEU A 192 -4.86 -13.08 -8.92
C LEU A 192 -4.26 -11.70 -9.18
N ASN A 193 -3.83 -11.46 -10.39
CA ASN A 193 -3.05 -10.28 -10.71
C ASN A 193 -3.64 -9.53 -11.90
N GLU A 194 -3.85 -8.24 -11.73
CA GLU A 194 -4.19 -7.33 -12.83
C GLU A 194 -2.91 -6.91 -13.55
N LEU A 195 -2.96 -6.88 -14.88
CA LEU A 195 -1.87 -6.29 -15.67
C LEU A 195 -1.79 -4.79 -15.39
N CYS A 196 -0.75 -4.40 -14.67
CA CYS A 196 -0.44 -3.01 -14.42
C CYS A 196 0.83 -2.61 -15.16
N GLN A 197 0.80 -1.51 -15.90
CA GLN A 197 1.95 -1.01 -16.66
C GLN A 197 2.99 -0.33 -15.77
N PHE A 198 2.58 0.12 -14.57
CA PHE A 198 3.44 0.86 -13.65
C PHE A 198 3.92 -0.04 -12.52
N SER A 199 5.13 0.17 -12.04
CA SER A 199 5.54 -0.35 -10.75
C SER A 199 4.91 0.48 -9.63
N GLY A 200 4.56 -0.17 -8.52
CA GLY A 200 3.80 0.44 -7.44
C GLY A 200 4.34 1.80 -7.00
N ALA A 201 5.62 1.87 -6.61
CA ALA A 201 6.25 3.10 -6.11
C ALA A 201 6.28 4.28 -7.11
N PHE A 202 6.11 4.02 -8.38
CA PHE A 202 6.13 5.04 -9.43
C PHE A 202 4.75 5.33 -10.02
N CYS A 203 3.69 4.81 -9.43
CA CYS A 203 2.34 5.02 -9.87
C CYS A 203 1.68 6.16 -9.11
N ASN A 204 1.46 7.29 -9.77
CA ASN A 204 0.70 8.43 -9.24
C ASN A 204 -0.76 8.44 -9.69
N SER A 205 -1.24 7.38 -10.34
CA SER A 205 -2.62 7.29 -10.77
C SER A 205 -3.53 6.90 -9.62
N LEU A 206 -4.65 7.60 -9.52
CA LEU A 206 -5.75 7.19 -8.66
C LEU A 206 -6.48 6.00 -9.29
N HIS A 207 -6.79 5.01 -8.49
CA HIS A 207 -7.68 3.92 -8.89
C HIS A 207 -9.11 4.34 -8.58
N CYS A 208 -9.87 4.59 -9.63
CA CYS A 208 -11.25 4.99 -9.53
C CYS A 208 -12.11 4.04 -10.33
N ASP A 209 -13.02 3.36 -9.67
CA ASP A 209 -13.86 2.35 -10.32
C ASP A 209 -14.91 2.98 -11.26
N GLU A 210 -15.37 4.20 -10.95
CA GLU A 210 -16.38 4.89 -11.77
C GLU A 210 -15.79 5.57 -13.02
N MET A 211 -14.61 6.16 -12.90
CA MET A 211 -13.92 6.84 -14.00
C MET A 211 -12.90 5.94 -14.69
N GLY A 212 -12.74 4.71 -14.22
CA GLY A 212 -11.68 3.81 -14.64
C GLY A 212 -10.32 4.22 -14.09
N TYR A 213 -9.30 3.55 -14.58
CA TYR A 213 -7.93 3.84 -14.14
C TYR A 213 -7.43 5.09 -14.86
N LEU A 214 -7.13 6.15 -14.13
CA LEU A 214 -6.62 7.40 -14.69
C LEU A 214 -5.32 7.21 -15.49
N CYS A 215 -4.56 6.16 -15.20
CA CYS A 215 -3.38 5.79 -15.99
C CYS A 215 -3.69 5.35 -17.44
N ARG A 216 -4.95 5.10 -17.78
CA ARG A 216 -5.39 4.80 -19.15
C ARG A 216 -5.80 6.05 -19.93
N VAL A 217 -5.91 7.19 -19.27
CA VAL A 217 -6.18 8.45 -19.94
C VAL A 217 -4.96 8.82 -20.77
N PRO A 218 -5.11 9.20 -22.05
CA PRO A 218 -3.97 9.62 -22.85
C PRO A 218 -3.33 10.89 -22.26
N TYR A 219 -2.04 10.82 -22.04
CA TYR A 219 -1.24 11.94 -21.55
C TYR A 219 -0.50 12.58 -22.71
N TRP A 220 -0.40 13.90 -22.70
CA TRP A 220 0.50 14.60 -23.58
C TRP A 220 1.92 14.47 -23.03
N LYS A 221 2.84 14.08 -23.90
CA LYS A 221 4.25 14.04 -23.55
C LYS A 221 4.85 15.41 -23.69
N LYS A 222 5.38 15.94 -22.59
CA LYS A 222 6.19 17.13 -22.61
C LYS A 222 7.62 16.74 -22.24
N PRO A 223 8.63 17.01 -23.09
CA PRO A 223 9.99 16.77 -22.69
C PRO A 223 10.37 17.71 -21.55
N VAL A 224 10.92 17.18 -20.48
CA VAL A 224 11.46 17.96 -19.38
C VAL A 224 12.91 18.25 -19.68
N SER A 225 13.26 19.51 -19.88
CA SER A 225 14.65 19.96 -19.94
C SER A 225 14.88 21.09 -18.95
N LEU A 226 16.13 21.23 -18.51
CA LEU A 226 16.53 22.24 -17.54
C LEU A 226 16.37 23.71 -18.05
N SER A 227 15.92 23.92 -19.27
CA SER A 227 15.61 25.25 -19.79
C SER A 227 14.24 25.28 -20.46
N GLU A 228 13.22 25.74 -19.72
CA GLU A 228 11.85 25.87 -20.22
C GLU A 228 11.75 26.71 -21.50
N SER A 229 12.61 27.72 -21.66
CA SER A 229 12.61 28.58 -22.85
C SER A 229 12.94 27.88 -24.16
N LYS A 230 13.61 26.73 -24.13
CA LYS A 230 13.89 25.94 -25.34
C LYS A 230 12.73 24.98 -25.67
N LEU A 231 11.93 24.60 -24.70
CA LEU A 231 10.80 23.68 -24.85
C LEU A 231 9.61 24.35 -25.53
N GLU A 232 9.26 25.55 -25.13
CA GLU A 232 8.18 26.32 -25.74
C GLU A 232 8.38 26.57 -27.24
N LYS A 233 9.64 26.69 -27.68
CA LYS A 233 9.98 26.84 -29.11
C LYS A 233 9.85 25.53 -29.89
N GLN A 234 10.06 24.39 -29.25
CA GLN A 234 9.93 23.07 -29.89
C GLN A 234 8.47 22.61 -29.95
N GLU A 235 7.64 22.95 -28.95
CA GLU A 235 6.21 22.60 -28.95
C GLU A 235 5.44 23.33 -30.07
N LYS A 236 5.82 24.55 -30.41
CA LYS A 236 5.19 25.29 -31.54
C LYS A 236 5.45 24.64 -32.91
N ASN A 237 6.48 23.80 -33.01
CA ASN A 237 6.89 23.18 -34.27
C ASN A 237 6.55 21.69 -34.40
N ARG A 238 5.92 21.08 -33.39
CA ARG A 238 5.52 19.66 -33.43
C ARG A 238 4.11 19.46 -32.86
N PRO A 239 3.08 19.74 -33.60
CA PRO A 239 1.72 19.36 -33.20
C PRO A 239 1.57 17.86 -33.37
N GLY A 240 1.30 17.14 -32.27
CA GLY A 240 0.69 15.81 -32.33
C GLY A 240 1.50 14.62 -31.87
N GLU A 241 2.63 14.74 -31.23
CA GLU A 241 3.28 13.59 -30.59
C GLU A 241 2.75 13.36 -29.19
N ASN A 242 1.86 12.39 -29.06
CA ASN A 242 1.35 11.89 -27.80
C ASN A 242 2.35 10.93 -27.18
N ILE A 243 2.91 11.28 -26.08
CA ILE A 243 3.76 10.37 -25.34
C ILE A 243 3.42 10.47 -23.85
N LEU A 244 3.34 9.32 -23.21
CA LEU A 244 3.27 9.20 -21.76
C LEU A 244 4.30 10.08 -21.08
N SER A 245 3.85 11.11 -20.44
CA SER A 245 4.71 11.88 -19.57
C SER A 245 4.86 11.13 -18.27
N LEU A 246 6.00 10.58 -18.15
CA LEU A 246 6.47 10.15 -16.85
C LEU A 246 7.13 11.35 -16.23
N ILE A 247 6.46 12.07 -15.42
CA ILE A 247 7.12 12.72 -14.30
C ILE A 247 6.16 13.64 -13.65
N HIS A 248 5.90 13.31 -12.50
CA HIS A 248 5.46 14.34 -11.60
C HIS A 248 6.28 14.23 -10.35
N ILE A 249 7.10 15.19 -10.19
CA ILE A 249 7.66 15.52 -8.89
C ILE A 249 6.67 16.45 -8.20
#